data_04228aa944043d4681a2e33264a283e2
#
_entry.id   04228aa944043d4681a2e33264a283e2
#
_cell.length_a   1.000
_cell.length_b   1.000
_cell.length_c   1.000
_cell.angle_alpha   90.00
_cell.angle_beta   90.00
_cell.angle_gamma   90.00
#
_symmetry.space_group_name_H-M   'P 1'
#
loop_
_entity.id
_entity.type
_entity.pdbx_description
1 polymer ?
#
loop_
_entity_poly.entity_id
_entity_poly.type
_entity_poly.pdbx_seq_one_letter_code
_entity_poly.pdbx_strand_id
1 'polypeptide(L)'
;LGTVSYAQNALRDYIDHVKSTVHFSLTGLEIALDCANGSSAMTAETLFTELGAKVHMLHDEPNGTNINDNCGSTHMESLVEYVKTHKVDAGIAFDGDADRCLAVDENGEVIDGDFIMAICGLDMKSRGKLNKDCIVGTIMTNLGFVKCCEANGIHFEATKVGDRYVLEEMLLENYSFGGEQSGHVIFRDFATTGDGQLTAAQLLSILKQREAKLSSLKTVMERYPQTMVNIKVSPEGKLAFHTDPKVKKAIQQATATLNGEGRVIVRPSGTEPLLRVMVEGRDLAL
;
A
#
# COMPACT_ATOMS: atom_id res chain seq x y z
N LEU A 1 -24.35 -6.49 -30.39
CA LEU A 1 -22.90 -6.46 -30.31
C LEU A 1 -22.42 -5.02 -30.31
N GLY A 2 -21.51 -4.67 -29.40
CA GLY A 2 -20.92 -3.34 -29.34
C GLY A 2 -19.90 -3.10 -30.47
N THR A 3 -19.38 -1.89 -30.55
CA THR A 3 -18.30 -1.50 -31.48
C THR A 3 -16.98 -1.43 -30.70
N VAL A 4 -15.87 -1.73 -31.38
CA VAL A 4 -14.51 -1.55 -30.87
C VAL A 4 -13.94 -0.29 -31.52
N SER A 5 -13.38 0.61 -30.68
CA SER A 5 -12.66 1.78 -31.16
C SER A 5 -11.32 1.88 -30.41
N TYR A 6 -10.31 2.47 -31.05
CA TYR A 6 -9.01 2.71 -30.44
C TYR A 6 -8.93 4.13 -29.89
N ALA A 7 -8.61 4.27 -28.58
CA ALA A 7 -8.33 5.55 -27.96
C ALA A 7 -6.85 5.90 -28.20
N GLN A 8 -6.57 6.69 -29.23
CA GLN A 8 -5.19 7.00 -29.66
C GLN A 8 -4.36 7.75 -28.62
N ASN A 9 -4.99 8.51 -27.73
CA ASN A 9 -4.32 9.36 -26.76
C ASN A 9 -4.39 8.79 -25.33
N ALA A 10 -4.90 7.58 -25.11
CA ALA A 10 -5.20 7.06 -23.76
C ALA A 10 -3.99 7.12 -22.80
N LEU A 11 -2.78 6.74 -23.28
CA LEU A 11 -1.56 6.81 -22.47
C LEU A 11 -1.20 8.25 -22.12
N ARG A 12 -1.32 9.18 -23.08
CA ARG A 12 -1.03 10.60 -22.85
C ARG A 12 -2.03 11.21 -21.87
N ASP A 13 -3.33 10.93 -22.07
CA ASP A 13 -4.39 11.43 -21.21
C ASP A 13 -4.21 10.96 -19.77
N TYR A 14 -3.78 9.71 -19.57
CA TYR A 14 -3.44 9.16 -18.25
C TYR A 14 -2.24 9.88 -17.62
N ILE A 15 -1.12 10.03 -18.36
CA ILE A 15 0.06 10.75 -17.88
C ILE A 15 -0.30 12.17 -17.47
N ASP A 16 -1.05 12.89 -18.31
CA ASP A 16 -1.46 14.27 -18.04
C ASP A 16 -2.41 14.34 -16.84
N HIS A 17 -3.30 13.35 -16.68
CA HIS A 17 -4.15 13.25 -15.52
C HIS A 17 -3.33 13.11 -14.24
N VAL A 18 -2.43 12.13 -14.13
CA VAL A 18 -1.60 11.92 -12.94
C VAL A 18 -0.75 13.17 -12.66
N LYS A 19 -0.12 13.77 -13.67
CA LYS A 19 0.64 15.01 -13.52
C LYS A 19 -0.21 16.15 -12.96
N SER A 20 -1.47 16.26 -13.35
CA SER A 20 -2.37 17.30 -12.85
C SER A 20 -2.68 17.20 -11.37
N THR A 21 -2.48 16.03 -10.75
CA THR A 21 -2.71 15.79 -9.33
C THR A 21 -1.53 16.19 -8.43
N VAL A 22 -0.36 16.42 -9.03
CA VAL A 22 0.90 16.69 -8.33
C VAL A 22 1.15 18.20 -8.25
N HIS A 23 1.46 18.69 -7.07
CA HIS A 23 1.65 20.13 -6.81
C HIS A 23 3.11 20.58 -6.81
N PHE A 24 4.06 19.64 -6.69
CA PHE A 24 5.49 19.93 -6.61
C PHE A 24 6.25 19.17 -7.69
N SER A 25 7.13 19.88 -8.40
CA SER A 25 8.05 19.23 -9.33
C SER A 25 9.00 18.28 -8.59
N LEU A 26 9.29 17.14 -9.18
CA LEU A 26 10.25 16.16 -8.66
C LEU A 26 11.70 16.48 -9.07
N THR A 27 11.97 17.67 -9.62
CA THR A 27 13.29 18.08 -10.07
C THR A 27 14.32 17.94 -8.96
N GLY A 28 15.41 17.22 -9.27
CA GLY A 28 16.49 16.93 -8.35
C GLY A 28 16.32 15.64 -7.54
N LEU A 29 15.22 14.89 -7.71
CA LEU A 29 15.11 13.52 -7.24
C LEU A 29 15.68 12.54 -8.28
N GLU A 30 16.43 11.56 -7.82
CA GLU A 30 16.90 10.41 -8.58
C GLU A 30 16.19 9.15 -8.06
N ILE A 31 15.39 8.49 -8.89
CA ILE A 31 14.52 7.39 -8.46
C ILE A 31 14.70 6.15 -9.33
N ALA A 32 14.52 4.97 -8.74
CA ALA A 32 14.44 3.70 -9.47
C ALA A 32 12.98 3.22 -9.51
N LEU A 33 12.51 2.82 -10.68
CA LEU A 33 11.15 2.32 -10.92
C LEU A 33 11.20 0.87 -11.37
N ASP A 34 10.61 -0.04 -10.60
CA ASP A 34 10.39 -1.43 -10.98
C ASP A 34 8.97 -1.60 -11.50
N CYS A 35 8.85 -1.85 -12.80
CA CYS A 35 7.57 -1.96 -13.50
C CYS A 35 7.00 -3.37 -13.54
N ALA A 36 7.61 -4.35 -12.84
CA ALA A 36 7.14 -5.74 -12.80
C ALA A 36 6.95 -6.38 -14.19
N ASN A 37 7.58 -5.87 -15.24
CA ASN A 37 7.30 -6.20 -16.65
C ASN A 37 5.78 -6.12 -16.95
N GLY A 38 5.10 -5.18 -16.35
CA GLY A 38 3.64 -5.00 -16.38
C GLY A 38 3.20 -3.75 -17.11
N SER A 39 1.98 -3.33 -16.81
CA SER A 39 1.31 -2.21 -17.50
C SER A 39 2.01 -0.85 -17.28
N SER A 40 2.64 -0.64 -16.13
CA SER A 40 3.35 0.61 -15.82
C SER A 40 4.55 0.87 -16.75
N ALA A 41 5.14 -0.16 -17.36
CA ALA A 41 6.24 -0.01 -18.31
C ALA A 41 5.93 0.95 -19.47
N MET A 42 4.65 1.07 -19.83
CA MET A 42 4.20 1.94 -20.93
C MET A 42 4.19 3.43 -20.59
N THR A 43 4.15 3.79 -19.31
CA THR A 43 3.84 5.17 -18.89
C THR A 43 4.80 5.71 -17.83
N ALA A 44 5.40 4.85 -16.98
CA ALA A 44 6.12 5.28 -15.80
C ALA A 44 7.34 6.15 -16.12
N GLU A 45 8.18 5.76 -17.07
CA GLU A 45 9.36 6.54 -17.44
C GLU A 45 8.97 7.97 -17.89
N THR A 46 8.01 8.05 -18.81
CA THR A 46 7.54 9.34 -19.33
C THR A 46 6.92 10.19 -18.22
N LEU A 47 6.05 9.61 -17.41
CA LEU A 47 5.35 10.30 -16.32
C LEU A 47 6.35 10.93 -15.34
N PHE A 48 7.26 10.13 -14.79
CA PHE A 48 8.16 10.62 -13.74
C PHE A 48 9.27 11.51 -14.28
N THR A 49 9.72 11.30 -15.51
CA THR A 49 10.64 12.22 -16.20
C THR A 49 9.98 13.58 -16.46
N GLU A 50 8.72 13.60 -16.91
CA GLU A 50 8.00 14.85 -17.11
C GLU A 50 7.61 15.55 -15.81
N LEU A 51 7.52 14.84 -14.69
CA LEU A 51 7.44 15.43 -13.35
C LEU A 51 8.78 16.00 -12.88
N GLY A 52 9.88 15.72 -13.57
CA GLY A 52 11.21 16.31 -13.34
C GLY A 52 12.19 15.39 -12.63
N ALA A 53 11.85 14.12 -12.34
CA ALA A 53 12.76 13.18 -11.73
C ALA A 53 13.79 12.64 -12.73
N LYS A 54 15.00 12.28 -12.25
CA LYS A 54 15.90 11.39 -12.96
C LYS A 54 15.50 9.95 -12.68
N VAL A 55 15.16 9.21 -13.72
CA VAL A 55 14.53 7.88 -13.61
C VAL A 55 15.51 6.79 -14.03
N HIS A 56 15.55 5.70 -13.27
CA HIS A 56 16.19 4.44 -13.60
C HIS A 56 15.12 3.36 -13.70
N MET A 57 14.99 2.76 -14.88
CA MET A 57 13.97 1.74 -15.14
C MET A 57 14.50 0.34 -14.83
N LEU A 58 13.68 -0.48 -14.18
CA LEU A 58 13.89 -1.89 -13.90
C LEU A 58 12.65 -2.68 -14.34
N HIS A 59 12.86 -3.86 -14.92
CA HIS A 59 11.77 -4.78 -15.30
C HIS A 59 10.67 -4.08 -16.11
N ASP A 60 11.07 -3.34 -17.13
CA ASP A 60 10.22 -2.52 -18.00
C ASP A 60 10.10 -3.07 -19.44
N GLU A 61 10.51 -4.32 -19.66
CA GLU A 61 10.46 -5.00 -20.96
C GLU A 61 9.44 -6.16 -20.95
N PRO A 62 8.11 -5.88 -20.96
CA PRO A 62 7.09 -6.92 -20.96
C PRO A 62 7.13 -7.75 -22.25
N ASN A 63 7.20 -9.07 -22.12
CA ASN A 63 7.19 -9.99 -23.26
C ASN A 63 5.96 -10.91 -23.33
N GLY A 64 4.98 -10.69 -22.44
CA GLY A 64 3.74 -11.45 -22.36
C GLY A 64 3.79 -12.68 -21.44
N THR A 65 4.97 -13.05 -20.91
CA THR A 65 5.15 -14.21 -20.02
C THR A 65 5.97 -13.91 -18.76
N ASN A 66 6.62 -12.75 -18.68
CA ASN A 66 7.53 -12.36 -17.60
C ASN A 66 6.93 -11.39 -16.58
N ILE A 67 5.63 -11.11 -16.63
CA ILE A 67 4.94 -10.25 -15.67
C ILE A 67 5.07 -10.79 -14.24
N ASN A 68 5.49 -9.95 -13.29
CA ASN A 68 5.72 -10.30 -11.88
C ASN A 68 6.75 -11.43 -11.66
N ASP A 69 7.56 -11.78 -12.66
CA ASP A 69 8.53 -12.85 -12.53
C ASP A 69 9.78 -12.37 -11.76
N ASN A 70 9.79 -12.65 -10.46
CA ASN A 70 10.83 -12.22 -9.52
C ASN A 70 11.10 -10.71 -9.53
N CYS A 71 10.07 -9.90 -9.70
CA CYS A 71 10.15 -8.44 -9.77
C CYS A 71 8.89 -7.76 -9.25
N GLY A 72 8.92 -6.42 -9.21
CA GLY A 72 7.81 -5.59 -8.78
C GLY A 72 7.53 -5.65 -7.28
N SER A 73 6.35 -5.18 -6.88
CA SER A 73 5.97 -5.02 -5.47
C SER A 73 5.85 -6.35 -4.69
N THR A 74 5.81 -7.48 -5.37
CA THR A 74 5.78 -8.82 -4.75
C THR A 74 7.16 -9.42 -4.54
N HIS A 75 8.20 -8.89 -5.18
CA HIS A 75 9.60 -9.32 -5.13
C HIS A 75 10.53 -8.10 -5.16
N MET A 76 10.74 -7.50 -3.98
CA MET A 76 11.44 -6.22 -3.83
C MET A 76 12.97 -6.32 -3.85
N GLU A 77 13.54 -7.54 -3.90
CA GLU A 77 14.95 -7.80 -3.67
C GLU A 77 15.85 -7.08 -4.67
N SER A 78 15.48 -7.11 -5.95
CA SER A 78 16.23 -6.44 -7.02
C SER A 78 16.21 -4.94 -6.91
N LEU A 79 15.05 -4.35 -6.56
CA LEU A 79 14.92 -2.91 -6.35
C LEU A 79 15.69 -2.45 -5.11
N VAL A 80 15.63 -3.21 -4.01
CA VAL A 80 16.39 -2.93 -2.78
C VAL A 80 17.90 -2.92 -3.06
N GLU A 81 18.39 -3.92 -3.79
CA GLU A 81 19.80 -4.00 -4.18
C GLU A 81 20.19 -2.83 -5.09
N TYR A 82 19.32 -2.49 -6.05
CA TYR A 82 19.57 -1.35 -6.95
C TYR A 82 19.70 -0.04 -6.18
N VAL A 83 18.76 0.26 -5.28
CA VAL A 83 18.77 1.48 -4.45
C VAL A 83 20.04 1.58 -3.64
N LYS A 84 20.46 0.48 -2.98
CA LYS A 84 21.69 0.44 -2.15
C LYS A 84 22.96 0.68 -2.95
N THR A 85 23.03 0.12 -4.16
CA THR A 85 24.25 0.18 -5.00
C THR A 85 24.36 1.50 -5.75
N HIS A 86 23.28 2.06 -6.24
CA HIS A 86 23.25 3.28 -7.06
C HIS A 86 22.98 4.55 -6.25
N LYS A 87 22.60 4.41 -4.96
CA LYS A 87 22.36 5.51 -4.03
C LYS A 87 21.34 6.54 -4.54
N VAL A 88 20.26 6.01 -5.15
CA VAL A 88 19.13 6.83 -5.55
C VAL A 88 18.31 7.28 -4.33
N ASP A 89 17.52 8.35 -4.46
CA ASP A 89 16.76 8.92 -3.35
C ASP A 89 15.59 8.03 -2.91
N ALA A 90 15.00 7.27 -3.83
CA ALA A 90 13.94 6.30 -3.57
C ALA A 90 13.83 5.24 -4.66
N GLY A 91 13.39 4.05 -4.29
CA GLY A 91 12.89 3.04 -5.20
C GLY A 91 11.37 2.96 -5.13
N ILE A 92 10.72 2.71 -6.27
CA ILE A 92 9.28 2.50 -6.38
C ILE A 92 9.05 1.19 -7.13
N ALA A 93 8.21 0.32 -6.59
CA ALA A 93 7.81 -0.92 -7.25
C ALA A 93 6.31 -0.95 -7.47
N PHE A 94 5.91 -1.28 -8.68
CA PHE A 94 4.54 -1.57 -9.05
C PHE A 94 4.32 -3.08 -9.13
N ASP A 95 3.09 -3.53 -9.19
CA ASP A 95 2.75 -4.89 -9.59
C ASP A 95 2.34 -4.94 -11.07
N GLY A 96 1.97 -6.12 -11.56
CA GLY A 96 1.78 -6.35 -13.00
C GLY A 96 0.69 -5.49 -13.65
N ASP A 97 -0.41 -5.21 -12.98
CA ASP A 97 -1.50 -4.34 -13.45
C ASP A 97 -1.39 -2.90 -12.91
N ALA A 98 -0.32 -2.63 -12.12
CA ALA A 98 0.06 -1.31 -11.61
C ALA A 98 -1.00 -0.65 -10.70
N ASP A 99 -1.85 -1.42 -10.08
CA ASP A 99 -2.82 -0.94 -9.10
C ASP A 99 -2.22 -0.79 -7.70
N ARG A 100 -0.98 -1.28 -7.48
CA ARG A 100 -0.21 -1.22 -6.23
C ARG A 100 1.09 -0.47 -6.40
N CYS A 101 1.50 0.14 -5.29
CA CYS A 101 2.78 0.82 -5.15
C CYS A 101 3.41 0.49 -3.80
N LEU A 102 4.61 -0.03 -3.82
CA LEU A 102 5.50 -0.07 -2.65
C LEU A 102 6.73 0.78 -2.92
N ALA A 103 7.39 1.22 -1.86
CA ALA A 103 8.60 2.03 -2.01
C ALA A 103 9.78 1.42 -1.24
N VAL A 104 10.97 1.91 -1.57
CA VAL A 104 12.24 1.61 -0.87
C VAL A 104 12.90 2.93 -0.55
N ASP A 105 13.27 3.14 0.71
CA ASP A 105 13.99 4.32 1.11
C ASP A 105 15.48 4.28 0.68
N GLU A 106 16.16 5.39 0.77
CA GLU A 106 17.57 5.54 0.38
C GLU A 106 18.55 4.61 1.12
N ASN A 107 18.10 3.93 2.18
CA ASN A 107 18.87 2.93 2.92
C ASN A 107 18.55 1.50 2.48
N GLY A 108 17.59 1.32 1.57
CA GLY A 108 17.10 0.02 1.11
C GLY A 108 16.07 -0.64 2.03
N GLU A 109 15.39 0.15 2.87
CA GLU A 109 14.31 -0.33 3.71
C GLU A 109 12.97 -0.22 2.97
N VAL A 110 12.17 -1.28 3.00
CA VAL A 110 10.87 -1.31 2.32
C VAL A 110 9.84 -0.47 3.08
N ILE A 111 9.14 0.36 2.34
CA ILE A 111 8.01 1.20 2.75
C ILE A 111 6.75 0.59 2.15
N ASP A 112 5.95 -0.08 2.95
CA ASP A 112 4.72 -0.72 2.48
C ASP A 112 3.52 0.24 2.42
N GLY A 113 2.36 -0.29 2.01
CA GLY A 113 1.15 0.51 1.86
C GLY A 113 0.69 1.21 3.15
N ASP A 114 0.92 0.61 4.31
CA ASP A 114 0.56 1.24 5.58
C ASP A 114 1.41 2.50 5.84
N PHE A 115 2.71 2.45 5.59
CA PHE A 115 3.58 3.64 5.67
C PHE A 115 3.21 4.69 4.63
N ILE A 116 2.93 4.27 3.39
CA ILE A 116 2.51 5.18 2.32
C ILE A 116 1.21 5.88 2.72
N MET A 117 0.23 5.12 3.22
CA MET A 117 -1.03 5.70 3.71
C MET A 117 -0.82 6.63 4.90
N ALA A 118 0.09 6.31 5.84
CA ALA A 118 0.39 7.20 6.97
C ALA A 118 0.98 8.54 6.48
N ILE A 119 1.98 8.49 5.60
CA ILE A 119 2.63 9.69 5.07
C ILE A 119 1.64 10.55 4.27
N CYS A 120 0.90 9.94 3.34
CA CYS A 120 -0.05 10.64 2.48
C CYS A 120 -1.26 11.15 3.26
N GLY A 121 -1.81 10.34 4.17
CA GLY A 121 -2.96 10.71 4.99
C GLY A 121 -2.68 11.90 5.92
N LEU A 122 -1.50 11.92 6.56
CA LEU A 122 -1.07 13.05 7.37
C LEU A 122 -0.89 14.32 6.54
N ASP A 123 -0.35 14.20 5.34
CA ASP A 123 -0.22 15.33 4.43
C ASP A 123 -1.59 15.84 3.97
N MET A 124 -2.49 14.94 3.55
CA MET A 124 -3.86 15.29 3.17
C MET A 124 -4.61 15.99 4.31
N LYS A 125 -4.47 15.48 5.54
CA LYS A 125 -5.07 16.14 6.73
C LYS A 125 -4.52 17.54 6.93
N SER A 126 -3.20 17.70 6.87
CA SER A 126 -2.56 19.02 7.04
C SER A 126 -3.03 20.06 6.02
N ARG A 127 -3.41 19.61 4.83
CA ARG A 127 -3.96 20.45 3.74
C ARG A 127 -5.49 20.56 3.74
N GLY A 128 -6.18 19.94 4.70
CA GLY A 128 -7.64 19.92 4.75
C GLY A 128 -8.29 19.15 3.60
N LYS A 129 -7.62 18.13 3.07
CA LYS A 129 -8.05 17.28 1.94
C LYS A 129 -8.51 15.88 2.39
N LEU A 130 -8.39 15.57 3.67
CA LEU A 130 -8.85 14.30 4.23
C LEU A 130 -10.29 14.44 4.71
N ASN A 131 -11.26 14.00 3.92
CA ASN A 131 -12.67 14.11 4.24
C ASN A 131 -12.99 13.42 5.58
N LYS A 132 -13.69 14.15 6.47
CA LYS A 132 -14.07 13.71 7.82
C LYS A 132 -12.86 13.29 8.68
N ASP A 133 -11.64 13.70 8.32
CA ASP A 133 -10.41 13.25 8.97
C ASP A 133 -10.34 11.71 9.10
N CYS A 134 -10.76 10.99 8.06
CA CYS A 134 -10.86 9.53 8.09
C CYS A 134 -10.01 8.86 6.99
N ILE A 135 -9.35 7.76 7.35
CA ILE A 135 -8.67 6.86 6.42
C ILE A 135 -9.33 5.49 6.52
N VAL A 136 -9.67 4.91 5.37
CA VAL A 136 -10.24 3.57 5.29
C VAL A 136 -9.12 2.55 5.00
N GLY A 137 -9.06 1.50 5.80
CA GLY A 137 -8.16 0.37 5.56
C GLY A 137 -8.87 -0.95 5.77
N THR A 138 -8.09 -1.99 6.03
CA THR A 138 -8.65 -3.32 6.32
C THR A 138 -8.29 -3.77 7.74
N ILE A 139 -8.93 -4.84 8.19
CA ILE A 139 -8.57 -5.50 9.45
C ILE A 139 -7.11 -5.97 9.50
N MET A 140 -6.41 -6.04 8.35
CA MET A 140 -4.99 -6.42 8.26
C MET A 140 -4.03 -5.23 8.36
N THR A 141 -4.52 -4.00 8.27
CA THR A 141 -3.70 -2.79 8.45
C THR A 141 -2.95 -2.84 9.77
N ASN A 142 -1.66 -2.50 9.77
CA ASN A 142 -0.77 -2.62 10.93
C ASN A 142 -1.28 -1.80 12.13
N LEU A 143 -1.19 -2.35 13.34
CA LEU A 143 -1.63 -1.65 14.56
C LEU A 143 -0.87 -0.33 14.77
N GLY A 144 0.40 -0.27 14.34
CA GLY A 144 1.18 0.97 14.37
C GLY A 144 0.56 2.08 13.52
N PHE A 145 -0.03 1.73 12.36
CA PHE A 145 -0.80 2.68 11.56
C PHE A 145 -2.04 3.19 12.30
N VAL A 146 -2.80 2.28 12.92
CA VAL A 146 -4.00 2.65 13.70
C VAL A 146 -3.61 3.62 14.83
N LYS A 147 -2.54 3.32 15.56
CA LYS A 147 -2.02 4.21 16.61
C LYS A 147 -1.50 5.55 16.06
N CYS A 148 -0.90 5.55 14.89
CA CYS A 148 -0.51 6.79 14.20
C CYS A 148 -1.74 7.64 13.88
N CYS A 149 -2.82 7.05 13.37
CA CYS A 149 -4.06 7.74 13.12
C CYS A 149 -4.63 8.35 14.40
N GLU A 150 -4.75 7.57 15.48
CA GLU A 150 -5.23 8.03 16.79
C GLU A 150 -4.42 9.22 17.33
N ALA A 151 -3.09 9.11 17.31
CA ALA A 151 -2.18 10.15 17.79
C ALA A 151 -2.30 11.47 17.01
N ASN A 152 -2.76 11.40 15.76
CA ASN A 152 -2.91 12.56 14.89
C ASN A 152 -4.39 13.00 14.73
N GLY A 153 -5.33 12.44 15.51
CA GLY A 153 -6.73 12.77 15.44
C GLY A 153 -7.38 12.39 14.10
N ILE A 154 -6.89 11.31 13.47
CA ILE A 154 -7.45 10.71 12.28
C ILE A 154 -8.29 9.51 12.70
N HIS A 155 -9.54 9.44 12.24
CA HIS A 155 -10.34 8.24 12.38
C HIS A 155 -9.85 7.16 11.42
N PHE A 156 -9.70 5.94 11.92
CA PHE A 156 -9.38 4.77 11.10
C PHE A 156 -10.61 3.88 10.99
N GLU A 157 -11.11 3.70 9.77
CA GLU A 157 -12.23 2.79 9.48
C GLU A 157 -11.69 1.47 8.91
N ALA A 158 -11.99 0.34 9.57
CA ALA A 158 -11.49 -0.97 9.21
C ALA A 158 -12.55 -1.81 8.49
N THR A 159 -12.30 -2.13 7.25
CA THR A 159 -13.15 -3.04 6.46
C THR A 159 -12.64 -4.48 6.48
N LYS A 160 -13.37 -5.37 5.80
CA LYS A 160 -12.86 -6.70 5.44
C LYS A 160 -11.69 -6.55 4.46
N VAL A 161 -10.84 -7.58 4.38
CA VAL A 161 -9.73 -7.64 3.42
C VAL A 161 -10.27 -7.67 1.99
N GLY A 162 -9.76 -6.80 1.15
CA GLY A 162 -10.08 -6.64 -0.27
C GLY A 162 -10.38 -5.20 -0.63
N ASP A 163 -9.74 -4.71 -1.67
CA ASP A 163 -9.83 -3.37 -2.25
C ASP A 163 -11.29 -2.91 -2.48
N ARG A 164 -12.13 -3.84 -2.94
CA ARG A 164 -13.56 -3.60 -3.13
C ARG A 164 -14.24 -3.11 -1.86
N TYR A 165 -13.94 -3.71 -0.69
CA TYR A 165 -14.58 -3.32 0.57
C TYR A 165 -14.10 -1.94 1.04
N VAL A 166 -12.82 -1.64 0.80
CA VAL A 166 -12.26 -0.31 1.07
C VAL A 166 -12.99 0.74 0.23
N LEU A 167 -13.11 0.51 -1.09
CA LEU A 167 -13.78 1.44 -1.98
C LEU A 167 -15.29 1.58 -1.65
N GLU A 168 -15.99 0.48 -1.38
CA GLU A 168 -17.41 0.51 -0.99
C GLU A 168 -17.62 1.39 0.24
N GLU A 169 -16.80 1.27 1.28
CA GLU A 169 -16.87 2.08 2.49
C GLU A 169 -16.54 3.55 2.20
N MET A 170 -15.51 3.82 1.39
CA MET A 170 -15.16 5.17 0.98
C MET A 170 -16.31 5.86 0.24
N LEU A 171 -17.03 5.14 -0.61
CA LEU A 171 -18.17 5.67 -1.37
C LEU A 171 -19.39 5.91 -0.44
N LEU A 172 -19.68 4.95 0.44
CA LEU A 172 -20.84 5.01 1.35
C LEU A 172 -20.74 6.21 2.29
N GLU A 173 -19.58 6.40 2.89
CA GLU A 173 -19.35 7.42 3.90
C GLU A 173 -18.72 8.71 3.34
N ASN A 174 -18.48 8.77 2.03
CA ASN A 174 -17.85 9.92 1.39
C ASN A 174 -16.43 10.20 1.91
N TYR A 175 -15.65 9.18 2.20
CA TYR A 175 -14.23 9.32 2.53
C TYR A 175 -13.39 9.52 1.27
N SER A 176 -12.27 10.27 1.39
CA SER A 176 -11.43 10.65 0.25
C SER A 176 -10.19 9.76 0.09
N PHE A 177 -9.81 8.98 1.10
CA PHE A 177 -8.55 8.27 1.12
C PHE A 177 -8.65 6.91 1.84
N GLY A 178 -8.02 5.90 1.28
CA GLY A 178 -7.97 4.57 1.87
C GLY A 178 -7.05 3.63 1.09
N GLY A 179 -6.89 2.40 1.59
CA GLY A 179 -6.06 1.41 0.90
C GLY A 179 -5.72 0.21 1.78
N GLU A 180 -4.70 -0.53 1.34
CA GLU A 180 -4.23 -1.75 1.95
C GLU A 180 -2.71 -1.78 2.11
N GLN A 181 -2.20 -2.56 3.07
CA GLN A 181 -0.78 -2.78 3.29
C GLN A 181 -0.05 -3.27 2.02
N SER A 182 -0.75 -3.98 1.13
CA SER A 182 -0.23 -4.45 -0.16
C SER A 182 0.20 -3.33 -1.12
N GLY A 183 -0.13 -2.08 -0.80
CA GLY A 183 0.18 -0.92 -1.64
C GLY A 183 -0.97 -0.49 -2.57
N HIS A 184 -2.12 -1.16 -2.51
CA HIS A 184 -3.33 -0.71 -3.21
C HIS A 184 -3.91 0.50 -2.46
N VAL A 185 -3.61 1.71 -2.94
CA VAL A 185 -3.99 2.97 -2.30
C VAL A 185 -4.92 3.76 -3.22
N ILE A 186 -6.02 4.25 -2.66
CA ILE A 186 -7.08 4.95 -3.38
C ILE A 186 -7.13 6.41 -2.94
N PHE A 187 -6.81 7.31 -3.86
CA PHE A 187 -7.06 8.75 -3.75
C PHE A 187 -8.35 9.07 -4.51
N ARG A 188 -9.51 8.93 -3.86
CA ARG A 188 -10.81 8.96 -4.51
C ARG A 188 -11.11 10.24 -5.29
N ASP A 189 -10.51 11.36 -4.92
CA ASP A 189 -10.66 12.61 -5.65
C ASP A 189 -9.97 12.58 -7.03
N PHE A 190 -9.07 11.62 -7.25
CA PHE A 190 -8.28 11.49 -8.47
C PHE A 190 -8.58 10.21 -9.24
N ALA A 191 -8.89 9.10 -8.57
CA ALA A 191 -9.16 7.81 -9.18
C ALA A 191 -10.22 7.03 -8.39
N THR A 192 -10.95 6.14 -9.06
CA THR A 192 -11.99 5.29 -8.46
C THR A 192 -11.48 3.90 -8.11
N THR A 193 -10.18 3.67 -8.16
CA THR A 193 -9.49 2.42 -7.83
C THR A 193 -8.11 2.75 -7.30
N GLY A 194 -7.37 1.75 -6.81
CA GLY A 194 -5.94 1.89 -6.58
C GLY A 194 -5.21 2.22 -7.87
N ASP A 195 -4.22 3.09 -7.77
CA ASP A 195 -3.34 3.47 -8.86
C ASP A 195 -1.93 3.66 -8.31
N GLY A 196 -1.04 2.73 -8.68
CA GLY A 196 0.32 2.71 -8.16
C GLY A 196 1.14 3.92 -8.62
N GLN A 197 1.00 4.35 -9.88
CA GLN A 197 1.78 5.48 -10.39
C GLN A 197 1.30 6.81 -9.80
N LEU A 198 -0.02 6.98 -9.63
CA LEU A 198 -0.59 8.12 -8.91
C LEU A 198 -0.12 8.13 -7.46
N THR A 199 -0.16 6.99 -6.79
CA THR A 199 0.31 6.84 -5.39
C THR A 199 1.80 7.22 -5.26
N ALA A 200 2.64 6.72 -6.16
CA ALA A 200 4.06 7.07 -6.21
C ALA A 200 4.28 8.56 -6.44
N ALA A 201 3.53 9.16 -7.37
CA ALA A 201 3.62 10.59 -7.66
C ALA A 201 3.23 11.45 -6.45
N GLN A 202 2.17 11.08 -5.70
CA GLN A 202 1.79 11.76 -4.47
C GLN A 202 2.88 11.62 -3.39
N LEU A 203 3.38 10.41 -3.14
CA LEU A 203 4.43 10.14 -2.15
C LEU A 203 5.71 10.94 -2.44
N LEU A 204 6.19 10.90 -3.68
CA LEU A 204 7.40 11.62 -4.10
C LEU A 204 7.20 13.14 -4.09
N SER A 205 5.99 13.62 -4.38
CA SER A 205 5.65 15.04 -4.24
C SER A 205 5.75 15.51 -2.78
N ILE A 206 5.30 14.70 -1.82
CA ILE A 206 5.43 14.99 -0.39
C ILE A 206 6.90 14.97 0.03
N LEU A 207 7.67 13.98 -0.43
CA LEU A 207 9.11 13.89 -0.20
C LEU A 207 9.81 15.19 -0.62
N LYS A 208 9.50 15.65 -1.82
CA LYS A 208 10.08 16.87 -2.39
C LYS A 208 9.63 18.13 -1.66
N GLN A 209 8.34 18.24 -1.38
CA GLN A 209 7.76 19.38 -0.65
C GLN A 209 8.40 19.57 0.72
N ARG A 210 8.68 18.46 1.42
CA ARG A 210 9.25 18.48 2.77
C ARG A 210 10.77 18.56 2.79
N GLU A 211 11.42 18.52 1.61
CA GLU A 211 12.90 18.46 1.49
C GLU A 211 13.49 17.39 2.41
N ALA A 212 12.81 16.26 2.54
CA ALA A 212 13.12 15.19 3.46
C ALA A 212 13.62 13.95 2.72
N LYS A 213 14.19 13.00 3.46
CA LYS A 213 14.48 11.66 3.00
C LYS A 213 13.29 10.74 3.30
N LEU A 214 13.08 9.70 2.49
CA LEU A 214 11.97 8.77 2.68
C LEU A 214 12.10 8.01 4.01
N SER A 215 13.33 7.67 4.43
CA SER A 215 13.63 7.10 5.76
C SER A 215 13.19 8.02 6.92
N SER A 216 13.23 9.32 6.73
CA SER A 216 12.72 10.28 7.72
C SER A 216 11.18 10.35 7.71
N LEU A 217 10.56 10.30 6.52
CA LEU A 217 9.10 10.35 6.43
C LEU A 217 8.45 9.11 7.06
N LYS A 218 9.05 7.93 6.95
CA LYS A 218 8.48 6.70 7.54
C LYS A 218 8.42 6.72 9.08
N THR A 219 9.18 7.61 9.73
CA THR A 219 9.14 7.72 11.21
C THR A 219 7.81 8.22 11.77
N VAL A 220 6.85 8.58 10.89
CA VAL A 220 5.49 8.98 11.30
C VAL A 220 4.71 7.86 11.99
N MET A 221 5.08 6.60 11.74
CA MET A 221 4.52 5.44 12.43
C MET A 221 5.60 4.43 12.82
N GLU A 222 5.33 3.67 13.88
CA GLU A 222 6.13 2.51 14.30
C GLU A 222 5.45 1.25 13.76
N ARG A 223 6.18 0.40 13.01
CA ARG A 223 5.64 -0.90 12.60
C ARG A 223 5.60 -1.85 13.77
N TYR A 224 4.44 -2.40 14.05
CA TYR A 224 4.30 -3.49 15.01
C TYR A 224 4.65 -4.81 14.33
N PRO A 225 5.58 -5.60 14.89
CA PRO A 225 5.88 -6.93 14.38
C PRO A 225 4.64 -7.83 14.30
N GLN A 226 4.55 -8.59 13.21
CA GLN A 226 3.43 -9.51 12.94
C GLN A 226 3.95 -10.94 12.75
N THR A 227 3.26 -11.92 13.32
CA THR A 227 3.47 -13.33 13.04
C THR A 227 2.17 -13.94 12.53
N MET A 228 2.26 -14.69 11.43
CA MET A 228 1.11 -15.38 10.85
C MET A 228 1.30 -16.89 10.86
N VAL A 229 0.32 -17.60 11.41
CA VAL A 229 0.28 -19.07 11.42
C VAL A 229 -0.93 -19.54 10.63
N ASN A 230 -0.71 -20.47 9.71
CA ASN A 230 -1.75 -21.14 8.95
C ASN A 230 -2.10 -22.48 9.59
N ILE A 231 -3.35 -22.65 10.01
CA ILE A 231 -3.85 -23.87 10.67
C ILE A 231 -4.78 -24.59 9.72
N LYS A 232 -4.43 -25.82 9.33
CA LYS A 232 -5.32 -26.67 8.53
C LYS A 232 -6.54 -27.06 9.37
N VAL A 233 -7.73 -26.89 8.81
CA VAL A 233 -9.00 -27.21 9.45
C VAL A 233 -9.94 -27.96 8.48
N SER A 234 -10.89 -28.73 9.01
CA SER A 234 -11.96 -29.29 8.19
C SER A 234 -12.90 -28.17 7.71
N PRO A 235 -13.71 -28.42 6.67
CA PRO A 235 -14.73 -27.46 6.24
C PRO A 235 -15.69 -27.04 7.36
N GLU A 236 -16.09 -27.99 8.22
CA GLU A 236 -16.93 -27.75 9.40
C GLU A 236 -16.22 -26.88 10.42
N GLY A 237 -14.94 -27.16 10.69
CA GLY A 237 -14.09 -26.36 11.59
C GLY A 237 -13.91 -24.93 11.06
N LYS A 238 -13.80 -24.77 9.73
CA LYS A 238 -13.71 -23.45 9.10
C LYS A 238 -15.00 -22.63 9.25
N LEU A 239 -16.16 -23.28 9.35
CA LEU A 239 -17.43 -22.61 9.59
C LEU A 239 -17.67 -22.36 11.09
N ALA A 240 -17.25 -23.30 11.93
CA ALA A 240 -17.58 -23.30 13.36
C ALA A 240 -16.66 -22.40 14.21
N PHE A 241 -15.48 -22.01 13.73
CA PHE A 241 -14.48 -21.30 14.56
C PHE A 241 -15.01 -20.01 15.19
N HIS A 242 -15.91 -19.30 14.52
CA HIS A 242 -16.54 -18.07 15.05
C HIS A 242 -17.49 -18.35 16.25
N THR A 243 -18.01 -19.56 16.36
CA THR A 243 -19.02 -19.91 17.36
C THR A 243 -18.45 -20.78 18.48
N ASP A 244 -17.31 -21.46 18.25
CA ASP A 244 -16.71 -22.36 19.22
C ASP A 244 -16.23 -21.58 20.46
N PRO A 245 -16.77 -21.92 21.67
CA PRO A 245 -16.42 -21.21 22.90
C PRO A 245 -14.95 -21.37 23.29
N LYS A 246 -14.29 -22.48 22.94
CA LYS A 246 -12.88 -22.73 23.25
C LYS A 246 -11.99 -21.82 22.41
N VAL A 247 -12.30 -21.66 21.11
CA VAL A 247 -11.58 -20.77 20.21
C VAL A 247 -11.75 -19.32 20.65
N LYS A 248 -12.97 -18.89 20.97
CA LYS A 248 -13.23 -17.54 21.49
C LYS A 248 -12.43 -17.26 22.78
N LYS A 249 -12.44 -18.21 23.72
CA LYS A 249 -11.70 -18.08 24.96
C LYS A 249 -10.19 -17.98 24.72
N ALA A 250 -9.65 -18.81 23.82
CA ALA A 250 -8.22 -18.77 23.47
C ALA A 250 -7.82 -17.43 22.85
N ILE A 251 -8.63 -16.89 21.93
CA ILE A 251 -8.39 -15.58 21.33
C ILE A 251 -8.43 -14.48 22.40
N GLN A 252 -9.43 -14.50 23.30
CA GLN A 252 -9.53 -13.53 24.37
C GLN A 252 -8.34 -13.58 25.34
N GLN A 253 -7.88 -14.78 25.69
CA GLN A 253 -6.72 -14.95 26.54
C GLN A 253 -5.45 -14.44 25.87
N ALA A 254 -5.21 -14.80 24.62
CA ALA A 254 -4.05 -14.32 23.85
C ALA A 254 -4.08 -12.79 23.70
N THR A 255 -5.25 -12.20 23.40
CA THR A 255 -5.40 -10.75 23.30
C THR A 255 -5.14 -10.06 24.65
N ALA A 256 -5.60 -10.66 25.75
CA ALA A 256 -5.36 -10.12 27.09
C ALA A 256 -3.87 -10.14 27.47
N THR A 257 -3.12 -11.16 27.03
CA THR A 257 -1.67 -11.25 27.28
C THR A 257 -0.92 -10.10 26.60
N LEU A 258 -1.40 -9.61 25.45
CA LEU A 258 -0.81 -8.48 24.74
C LEU A 258 -1.06 -7.10 25.41
N ASN A 259 -1.86 -7.07 26.48
CA ASN A 259 -2.05 -5.91 27.37
C ASN A 259 -2.30 -4.56 26.66
N GLY A 260 -3.09 -4.57 25.55
CA GLY A 260 -3.37 -3.38 24.75
C GLY A 260 -2.26 -2.96 23.77
N GLU A 261 -1.09 -3.60 23.83
CA GLU A 261 0.04 -3.36 22.93
C GLU A 261 0.09 -4.35 21.76
N GLY A 262 -1.04 -5.01 21.47
CA GLY A 262 -1.15 -5.96 20.39
C GLY A 262 -2.56 -6.46 20.16
N ARG A 263 -2.73 -7.32 19.16
CA ARG A 263 -4.01 -7.94 18.80
C ARG A 263 -3.84 -9.30 18.18
N VAL A 264 -4.91 -10.09 18.21
CA VAL A 264 -5.00 -11.40 17.55
C VAL A 264 -6.15 -11.35 16.54
N ILE A 265 -5.85 -11.66 15.29
CA ILE A 265 -6.85 -11.78 14.22
C ILE A 265 -6.88 -13.22 13.73
N VAL A 266 -8.06 -13.83 13.75
CA VAL A 266 -8.30 -15.16 13.20
C VAL A 266 -9.31 -15.05 12.07
N ARG A 267 -8.92 -15.51 10.87
CA ARG A 267 -9.79 -15.48 9.69
C ARG A 267 -9.68 -16.75 8.86
N PRO A 268 -10.76 -17.17 8.20
CA PRO A 268 -10.70 -18.26 7.24
C PRO A 268 -9.99 -17.81 5.95
N SER A 269 -9.21 -18.69 5.34
CA SER A 269 -8.74 -18.49 3.97
C SER A 269 -9.91 -18.57 2.99
N GLY A 270 -9.96 -17.68 1.98
CA GLY A 270 -11.01 -17.71 0.96
C GLY A 270 -10.95 -18.98 0.10
N THR A 271 -9.74 -19.41 -0.25
CA THR A 271 -9.49 -20.46 -1.24
C THR A 271 -9.03 -21.80 -0.64
N GLU A 272 -8.45 -21.80 0.55
CA GLU A 272 -7.82 -22.97 1.15
C GLU A 272 -8.56 -23.45 2.40
N PRO A 273 -8.45 -24.72 2.79
CA PRO A 273 -9.04 -25.25 4.03
C PRO A 273 -8.14 -24.88 5.26
N LEU A 274 -7.99 -23.58 5.48
CA LEU A 274 -7.13 -23.02 6.50
C LEU A 274 -7.85 -21.95 7.33
N LEU A 275 -7.50 -21.84 8.60
CA LEU A 275 -7.61 -20.63 9.39
C LEU A 275 -6.25 -19.94 9.43
N ARG A 276 -6.23 -18.65 9.20
CA ARG A 276 -5.06 -17.79 9.34
C ARG A 276 -5.15 -17.06 10.66
N VAL A 277 -4.18 -17.30 11.52
CA VAL A 277 -4.02 -16.64 12.83
C VAL A 277 -2.88 -15.66 12.71
N MET A 278 -3.18 -14.37 12.82
CA MET A 278 -2.19 -13.31 12.89
C MET A 278 -2.12 -12.80 14.33
N VAL A 279 -0.93 -12.77 14.86
CA VAL A 279 -0.62 -12.09 16.13
C VAL A 279 0.27 -10.91 15.81
N GLU A 280 -0.08 -9.78 16.33
CA GLU A 280 0.64 -8.53 16.19
C GLU A 280 0.83 -7.91 17.55
N GLY A 281 2.04 -7.46 17.83
CA GLY A 281 2.36 -6.86 19.12
C GLY A 281 3.68 -6.12 19.08
N ARG A 282 3.87 -5.21 20.03
CA ARG A 282 5.10 -4.42 20.13
C ARG A 282 6.31 -5.27 20.45
N ASP A 283 6.12 -6.34 21.19
CA ASP A 283 7.15 -7.32 21.57
C ASP A 283 6.77 -8.70 21.03
N LEU A 284 7.63 -9.29 20.19
CA LEU A 284 7.46 -10.65 19.68
C LEU A 284 7.84 -11.74 20.69
N ALA A 285 8.45 -11.39 21.83
CA ALA A 285 8.84 -12.33 22.88
C ALA A 285 7.67 -12.69 23.84
N LEU A 286 6.53 -12.03 23.69
CA LEU A 286 5.28 -12.33 24.38
C LEU A 286 4.42 -13.32 23.59
#